data_3fedd0fc0d23c30862e6eb9c3e75eedc
#
_entry.id   3fedd0fc0d23c30862e6eb9c3e75eedc
#
_cell.length_a   1.000
_cell.length_b   1.000
_cell.length_c   1.000
_cell.angle_alpha   90.00
_cell.angle_beta   90.00
_cell.angle_gamma   90.00
#
_symmetry.space_group_name_H-M   'P 1'
#
loop_
_entity.id
_entity.type
_entity.pdbx_description
1 polymer ?
#
loop_
_entity_poly.entity_id
_entity_poly.type
_entity_poly.pdbx_seq_one_letter_code
_entity_poly.pdbx_strand_id
1 'polypeptide(L)'
;MTEAHGYLKQLLGNLRRVREQANLSEAYLEERLILGPGWIRRFEQGETIPSIDMLLAILHETHSSLEELLKDLPSHPDAAEVERQIFAEPDGKNIVVHFRYANFDAAYPLSNATVDQFEAVIKTLRDGLARLTNVEDGLGEAIKTDSVAKAFLKAVDLWPQANPSDLWWFLVYRGYCDPYSHPARFARLDFTQSWKRTGGWALEEILVRHYSPFFREHGVNLFIANAATKQTIVRDLKIGERLEPDKIDVVLTGQHKGKEKVFGVVHVKASFAERRTDDVPMSHALVKHGYTSPLWTMDCKSMPGSAPVNRGELGEADGERRSAKRKDIEDEGYFSGCFSYNKNTSPSGTTIPVERRIYVCDFRNPDDAFSKFILRRWKAFRSA
;
A
#
# COMPACT_ATOMS: atom_id res chain seq x y z
N MET A 1 -15.21 -16.94 -6.95
CA MET A 1 -16.24 -17.26 -5.93
C MET A 1 -15.49 -17.68 -4.69
N THR A 2 -15.76 -17.06 -3.56
CA THR A 2 -15.02 -17.30 -2.31
C THR A 2 -15.65 -18.51 -1.62
N GLU A 3 -14.85 -19.52 -1.31
CA GLU A 3 -15.26 -20.66 -0.51
C GLU A 3 -15.55 -20.19 0.93
N ALA A 4 -16.61 -20.71 1.53
CA ALA A 4 -16.94 -20.38 2.91
C ALA A 4 -16.09 -21.20 3.87
N HIS A 5 -15.43 -20.58 4.83
CA HIS A 5 -14.61 -21.25 5.82
C HIS A 5 -15.23 -21.16 7.23
N GLY A 6 -14.92 -22.15 8.06
CA GLY A 6 -15.21 -22.17 9.49
C GLY A 6 -16.66 -21.92 9.87
N TYR A 7 -16.89 -20.89 10.67
CA TYR A 7 -18.22 -20.51 11.17
C TYR A 7 -19.27 -20.36 10.04
N LEU A 8 -18.88 -19.73 8.94
CA LEU A 8 -19.79 -19.55 7.80
C LEU A 8 -20.12 -20.90 7.12
N LYS A 9 -19.14 -21.79 7.01
CA LYS A 9 -19.36 -23.14 6.45
C LYS A 9 -20.33 -23.94 7.33
N GLN A 10 -20.16 -23.85 8.65
CA GLN A 10 -21.08 -24.48 9.60
C GLN A 10 -22.48 -23.87 9.54
N LEU A 11 -22.59 -22.51 9.46
CA LEU A 11 -23.87 -21.82 9.25
C LEU A 11 -24.57 -22.29 7.97
N LEU A 12 -23.83 -22.37 6.86
CA LEU A 12 -24.38 -22.81 5.58
C LEU A 12 -24.74 -24.31 5.60
N GLY A 13 -23.95 -25.13 6.33
CA GLY A 13 -24.32 -26.53 6.60
C GLY A 13 -25.63 -26.66 7.38
N ASN A 14 -25.97 -25.70 8.24
CA ASN A 14 -27.27 -25.67 8.91
C ASN A 14 -28.44 -25.39 7.95
N LEU A 15 -28.23 -24.78 6.78
CA LEU A 15 -29.28 -24.66 5.74
C LEU A 15 -29.78 -26.02 5.31
N ARG A 16 -28.88 -26.98 5.13
CA ARG A 16 -29.25 -28.36 4.84
C ARG A 16 -30.17 -28.96 5.91
N ARG A 17 -29.77 -28.80 7.19
CA ARG A 17 -30.58 -29.26 8.33
C ARG A 17 -31.98 -28.65 8.31
N VAL A 18 -32.08 -27.34 8.12
CA VAL A 18 -33.34 -26.59 8.07
C VAL A 18 -34.22 -27.08 6.92
N ARG A 19 -33.64 -27.28 5.73
CA ARG A 19 -34.38 -27.82 4.55
C ARG A 19 -34.88 -29.25 4.79
N GLU A 20 -34.01 -30.13 5.34
CA GLU A 20 -34.37 -31.53 5.61
C GLU A 20 -35.46 -31.64 6.67
N GLN A 21 -35.43 -30.79 7.71
CA GLN A 21 -36.48 -30.69 8.71
C GLN A 21 -37.84 -30.24 8.13
N ALA A 22 -37.80 -29.38 7.12
CA ALA A 22 -38.97 -28.95 6.40
C ALA A 22 -39.47 -30.00 5.36
N ASN A 23 -38.73 -31.11 5.20
CA ASN A 23 -38.98 -32.15 4.17
C ASN A 23 -38.97 -31.61 2.72
N LEU A 24 -38.17 -30.61 2.44
CA LEU A 24 -38.03 -30.02 1.12
C LEU A 24 -36.81 -30.58 0.36
N SER A 25 -36.97 -30.84 -0.95
CA SER A 25 -35.86 -31.23 -1.82
C SER A 25 -35.07 -30.00 -2.28
N GLU A 26 -33.77 -30.18 -2.65
CA GLU A 26 -32.97 -29.15 -3.30
C GLU A 26 -33.69 -28.58 -4.53
N ALA A 27 -34.18 -29.47 -5.40
CA ALA A 27 -34.87 -29.11 -6.65
C ALA A 27 -36.15 -28.28 -6.40
N TYR A 28 -36.91 -28.57 -5.35
CA TYR A 28 -38.07 -27.79 -4.98
C TYR A 28 -37.71 -26.34 -4.61
N LEU A 29 -36.68 -26.14 -3.77
CA LEU A 29 -36.22 -24.82 -3.41
C LEU A 29 -35.63 -24.08 -4.60
N GLU A 30 -34.88 -24.75 -5.46
CA GLU A 30 -34.32 -24.16 -6.67
C GLU A 30 -35.42 -23.64 -7.62
N GLU A 31 -36.49 -24.41 -7.80
CA GLU A 31 -37.65 -23.99 -8.59
C GLU A 31 -38.37 -22.79 -7.94
N ARG A 32 -38.62 -22.84 -6.63
CA ARG A 32 -39.32 -21.79 -5.88
C ARG A 32 -38.58 -20.49 -5.85
N LEU A 33 -37.25 -20.55 -5.75
CA LEU A 33 -36.35 -19.39 -5.65
C LEU A 33 -35.78 -18.95 -7.00
N ILE A 34 -36.24 -19.56 -8.10
CA ILE A 34 -35.77 -19.24 -9.46
C ILE A 34 -34.27 -19.41 -9.60
N LEU A 35 -33.70 -20.45 -8.99
CA LEU A 35 -32.29 -20.79 -9.04
C LEU A 35 -32.01 -21.86 -10.10
N GLY A 36 -30.82 -21.86 -10.66
CA GLY A 36 -30.36 -22.95 -11.50
C GLY A 36 -30.10 -24.23 -10.70
N PRO A 37 -30.06 -25.42 -11.38
CA PRO A 37 -29.79 -26.69 -10.72
C PRO A 37 -28.46 -26.72 -9.97
N GLY A 38 -28.48 -27.28 -8.76
CA GLY A 38 -27.28 -27.44 -7.90
C GLY A 38 -26.87 -26.20 -7.08
N TRP A 39 -27.63 -25.09 -7.15
CA TRP A 39 -27.31 -23.89 -6.36
C TRP A 39 -27.56 -24.11 -4.86
N ILE A 40 -28.64 -24.76 -4.47
CA ILE A 40 -28.93 -25.04 -3.04
C ILE A 40 -27.85 -25.93 -2.47
N ARG A 41 -27.39 -26.95 -3.17
CA ARG A 41 -26.27 -27.79 -2.73
C ARG A 41 -24.99 -26.99 -2.53
N ARG A 42 -24.65 -26.11 -3.47
CA ARG A 42 -23.46 -25.25 -3.34
C ARG A 42 -23.52 -24.32 -2.13
N PHE A 43 -24.70 -23.80 -1.80
CA PHE A 43 -24.89 -23.03 -0.58
C PHE A 43 -24.68 -23.91 0.66
N GLU A 44 -25.31 -25.07 0.71
CA GLU A 44 -25.22 -26.01 1.84
C GLU A 44 -23.80 -26.55 2.06
N GLN A 45 -23.01 -26.68 1.00
CA GLN A 45 -21.62 -27.11 1.05
C GLN A 45 -20.64 -25.96 1.30
N GLY A 46 -21.10 -24.73 1.28
CA GLY A 46 -20.26 -23.55 1.46
C GLY A 46 -19.39 -23.21 0.23
N GLU A 47 -19.65 -23.82 -0.92
CA GLU A 47 -18.96 -23.52 -2.18
C GLU A 47 -19.34 -22.14 -2.74
N THR A 48 -20.51 -21.68 -2.38
CA THR A 48 -21.03 -20.34 -2.76
C THR A 48 -21.76 -19.74 -1.58
N ILE A 49 -21.60 -18.43 -1.37
CA ILE A 49 -22.24 -17.69 -0.29
C ILE A 49 -23.53 -17.06 -0.84
N PRO A 50 -24.73 -17.38 -0.30
CA PRO A 50 -25.95 -16.69 -0.69
C PRO A 50 -25.94 -15.23 -0.20
N SER A 51 -26.67 -14.36 -0.89
CA SER A 51 -26.97 -13.04 -0.37
C SER A 51 -27.87 -13.15 0.88
N ILE A 52 -27.94 -12.09 1.68
CA ILE A 52 -28.84 -12.06 2.84
C ILE A 52 -30.30 -12.24 2.39
N ASP A 53 -30.70 -11.61 1.29
CA ASP A 53 -32.06 -11.75 0.74
C ASP A 53 -32.33 -13.19 0.33
N MET A 54 -31.39 -13.86 -0.27
CA MET A 54 -31.52 -15.28 -0.65
C MET A 54 -31.60 -16.18 0.58
N LEU A 55 -30.80 -15.90 1.62
CA LEU A 55 -30.83 -16.61 2.88
C LEU A 55 -32.21 -16.48 3.55
N LEU A 56 -32.74 -15.26 3.60
CA LEU A 56 -34.09 -14.99 4.15
C LEU A 56 -35.19 -15.66 3.31
N ALA A 57 -35.06 -15.70 1.99
CA ALA A 57 -36.00 -16.39 1.11
C ALA A 57 -35.99 -17.91 1.36
N ILE A 58 -34.82 -18.51 1.57
CA ILE A 58 -34.72 -19.94 1.94
C ILE A 58 -35.40 -20.19 3.29
N LEU A 59 -35.15 -19.36 4.30
CA LEU A 59 -35.77 -19.48 5.61
C LEU A 59 -37.29 -19.32 5.53
N HIS A 60 -37.77 -18.40 4.72
CA HIS A 60 -39.21 -18.24 4.47
C HIS A 60 -39.85 -19.49 3.85
N GLU A 61 -39.28 -20.06 2.80
CA GLU A 61 -39.80 -21.26 2.13
C GLU A 61 -39.70 -22.51 3.02
N THR A 62 -38.73 -22.58 3.91
CA THR A 62 -38.60 -23.68 4.88
C THR A 62 -39.41 -23.47 6.15
N HIS A 63 -40.10 -22.33 6.30
CA HIS A 63 -40.81 -21.93 7.50
C HIS A 63 -39.93 -21.96 8.77
N SER A 64 -38.66 -21.64 8.62
CA SER A 64 -37.64 -21.70 9.68
C SER A 64 -37.20 -20.33 10.13
N SER A 65 -36.77 -20.22 11.38
CA SER A 65 -36.26 -18.98 11.96
C SER A 65 -34.76 -18.83 11.79
N LEU A 66 -34.26 -17.60 11.94
CA LEU A 66 -32.82 -17.33 12.07
C LEU A 66 -32.21 -18.05 13.30
N GLU A 67 -32.96 -18.19 14.38
CA GLU A 67 -32.54 -18.88 15.57
C GLU A 67 -32.27 -20.37 15.31
N GLU A 68 -33.12 -21.02 14.53
CA GLU A 68 -32.91 -22.39 14.10
C GLU A 68 -31.68 -22.54 13.18
N LEU A 69 -31.44 -21.58 12.32
CA LEU A 69 -30.25 -21.57 11.48
C LEU A 69 -28.95 -21.39 12.33
N LEU A 70 -29.00 -20.57 13.37
CA LEU A 70 -27.89 -20.30 14.27
C LEU A 70 -27.69 -21.37 15.35
N LYS A 71 -28.57 -22.35 15.45
CA LYS A 71 -28.52 -23.40 16.45
C LYS A 71 -27.18 -24.15 16.36
N ASP A 72 -26.59 -24.41 17.52
CA ASP A 72 -25.32 -25.11 17.71
C ASP A 72 -24.09 -24.40 17.12
N LEU A 73 -24.25 -23.14 16.71
CA LEU A 73 -23.10 -22.30 16.38
C LEU A 73 -22.53 -21.64 17.62
N PRO A 74 -21.21 -21.42 17.67
CA PRO A 74 -20.61 -20.58 18.73
C PRO A 74 -21.24 -19.20 18.73
N SER A 75 -21.41 -18.61 19.92
CA SER A 75 -22.02 -17.27 20.07
C SER A 75 -21.27 -16.15 19.33
N HIS A 76 -20.01 -16.38 18.97
CA HIS A 76 -19.19 -15.49 18.16
C HIS A 76 -18.41 -16.29 17.11
N PRO A 77 -18.31 -15.80 15.85
CA PRO A 77 -17.38 -16.35 14.89
C PRO A 77 -15.98 -16.22 15.46
N ASP A 78 -15.29 -17.35 15.60
CA ASP A 78 -13.93 -17.34 16.13
C ASP A 78 -13.01 -16.60 15.15
N ALA A 79 -12.30 -15.60 15.66
CA ALA A 79 -11.31 -14.85 14.89
C ALA A 79 -10.12 -15.73 14.46
N ALA A 80 -9.99 -16.93 15.07
CA ALA A 80 -8.92 -17.88 14.81
C ALA A 80 -9.00 -18.59 13.44
N GLU A 81 -10.11 -18.42 12.71
CA GLU A 81 -10.33 -19.11 11.43
C GLU A 81 -10.04 -18.26 10.19
N VAL A 82 -9.47 -17.08 10.35
CA VAL A 82 -8.98 -16.31 9.20
C VAL A 82 -7.67 -16.95 8.75
N GLU A 83 -7.72 -17.67 7.64
CA GLU A 83 -6.52 -18.27 7.06
C GLU A 83 -5.49 -17.19 6.72
N ARG A 84 -4.29 -17.39 7.21
CA ARG A 84 -3.18 -16.49 6.96
C ARG A 84 -2.70 -16.63 5.51
N GLN A 85 -2.64 -15.52 4.78
CA GLN A 85 -2.28 -15.49 3.36
C GLN A 85 -0.80 -15.15 3.11
N ILE A 86 -0.09 -14.63 4.14
CA ILE A 86 1.35 -14.37 4.07
C ILE A 86 2.05 -15.05 5.25
N PHE A 87 3.08 -15.84 4.95
CA PHE A 87 3.89 -16.54 5.95
C PHE A 87 5.32 -16.70 5.45
N ALA A 88 6.24 -17.04 6.35
CA ALA A 88 7.65 -17.27 6.01
C ALA A 88 8.09 -18.66 6.44
N GLU A 89 8.92 -19.28 5.60
CA GLU A 89 9.57 -20.55 5.89
C GLU A 89 11.10 -20.38 5.94
N PRO A 90 11.81 -21.09 6.82
CA PRO A 90 13.26 -21.03 6.88
C PRO A 90 13.90 -21.68 5.66
N ASP A 91 14.96 -21.04 5.14
CA ASP A 91 15.80 -21.54 4.05
C ASP A 91 17.28 -21.30 4.40
N GLY A 92 17.84 -22.16 5.23
CA GLY A 92 19.21 -22.04 5.75
C GLY A 92 19.39 -20.77 6.60
N LYS A 93 20.19 -19.81 6.11
CA LYS A 93 20.38 -18.47 6.71
C LYS A 93 19.39 -17.43 6.21
N ASN A 94 18.46 -17.85 5.37
CA ASN A 94 17.49 -17.00 4.71
C ASN A 94 16.08 -17.45 5.11
N ILE A 95 15.08 -16.73 4.64
CA ILE A 95 13.70 -17.17 4.64
C ILE A 95 13.11 -17.02 3.26
N VAL A 96 12.05 -17.78 2.99
CA VAL A 96 11.19 -17.57 1.83
C VAL A 96 9.85 -17.06 2.34
N VAL A 97 9.46 -15.87 1.90
CA VAL A 97 8.16 -15.28 2.21
C VAL A 97 7.18 -15.73 1.13
N HIS A 98 6.16 -16.49 1.53
CA HIS A 98 5.08 -16.97 0.68
C HIS A 98 3.88 -16.04 0.78
N PHE A 99 3.24 -15.76 -0.34
CA PHE A 99 2.04 -14.94 -0.39
C PHE A 99 1.22 -15.24 -1.65
N ARG A 100 -0.06 -14.88 -1.62
CA ARG A 100 -0.92 -14.96 -2.79
C ARG A 100 -0.81 -13.68 -3.62
N TYR A 101 -0.53 -13.84 -4.91
CA TYR A 101 -0.51 -12.73 -5.87
C TYR A 101 -1.56 -12.98 -6.95
N ALA A 102 -2.63 -12.18 -6.95
CA ALA A 102 -3.84 -12.44 -7.73
C ALA A 102 -4.36 -13.87 -7.48
N ASN A 103 -4.25 -14.76 -8.45
CA ASN A 103 -4.66 -16.17 -8.34
C ASN A 103 -3.48 -17.14 -8.28
N PHE A 104 -2.26 -16.64 -8.07
CA PHE A 104 -1.04 -17.44 -8.06
C PHE A 104 -0.37 -17.38 -6.69
N ASP A 105 0.16 -18.52 -6.27
CA ASP A 105 1.08 -18.58 -5.15
C ASP A 105 2.44 -18.02 -5.61
N ALA A 106 3.00 -17.13 -4.84
CA ALA A 106 4.25 -16.47 -5.13
C ALA A 106 5.18 -16.51 -3.91
N ALA A 107 6.47 -16.43 -4.16
CA ALA A 107 7.48 -16.48 -3.12
C ALA A 107 8.54 -15.39 -3.32
N TYR A 108 9.01 -14.84 -2.22
CA TYR A 108 10.08 -13.84 -2.18
C TYR A 108 11.19 -14.32 -1.24
N PRO A 109 12.40 -14.61 -1.77
CA PRO A 109 13.53 -14.98 -0.93
C PRO A 109 14.11 -13.74 -0.23
N LEU A 110 14.27 -13.80 1.07
CA LEU A 110 14.84 -12.74 1.89
C LEU A 110 16.11 -13.25 2.59
N SER A 111 17.24 -12.71 2.17
CA SER A 111 18.55 -13.14 2.64
C SER A 111 18.88 -12.60 4.04
N ASN A 112 19.64 -13.41 4.81
CA ASN A 112 20.07 -13.10 6.18
C ASN A 112 18.90 -12.68 7.08
N ALA A 113 17.81 -13.42 6.99
CA ALA A 113 16.57 -13.17 7.71
C ALA A 113 16.13 -14.42 8.47
N THR A 114 15.39 -14.21 9.57
CA THR A 114 14.76 -15.28 10.34
C THR A 114 13.25 -15.16 10.34
N VAL A 115 12.55 -16.27 10.57
CA VAL A 115 11.09 -16.27 10.71
C VAL A 115 10.65 -15.38 11.86
N ASP A 116 11.37 -15.36 12.98
CA ASP A 116 11.07 -14.48 14.12
C ASP A 116 11.14 -12.99 13.76
N GLN A 117 12.10 -12.60 12.93
CA GLN A 117 12.19 -11.22 12.42
C GLN A 117 11.00 -10.88 11.51
N PHE A 118 10.62 -11.81 10.63
CA PHE A 118 9.44 -11.65 9.80
C PHE A 118 8.17 -11.49 10.65
N GLU A 119 7.97 -12.38 11.62
CA GLU A 119 6.84 -12.30 12.56
C GLU A 119 6.85 -11.00 13.37
N ALA A 120 8.01 -10.49 13.73
CA ALA A 120 8.11 -9.21 14.43
C ALA A 120 7.67 -8.01 13.57
N VAL A 121 7.88 -8.05 12.25
CA VAL A 121 7.37 -7.04 11.32
C VAL A 121 5.85 -7.16 11.17
N ILE A 122 5.34 -8.37 10.90
CA ILE A 122 3.90 -8.62 10.77
C ILE A 122 3.17 -8.28 12.08
N LYS A 123 3.74 -8.65 13.22
CA LYS A 123 3.19 -8.29 14.54
C LYS A 123 3.11 -6.76 14.72
N THR A 124 4.13 -6.01 14.30
CA THR A 124 4.11 -4.54 14.36
C THR A 124 2.94 -3.97 13.56
N LEU A 125 2.67 -4.50 12.37
CA LEU A 125 1.53 -4.12 11.54
C LEU A 125 0.20 -4.46 12.22
N ARG A 126 0.04 -5.70 12.70
CA ARG A 126 -1.17 -6.19 13.36
C ARG A 126 -1.50 -5.44 14.64
N ASP A 127 -0.53 -5.24 15.52
CA ASP A 127 -0.72 -4.50 16.78
C ASP A 127 -1.16 -3.05 16.49
N GLY A 128 -0.59 -2.46 15.43
CA GLY A 128 -1.00 -1.15 14.95
C GLY A 128 -2.46 -1.13 14.46
N LEU A 129 -2.83 -2.10 13.60
CA LEU A 129 -4.17 -2.21 13.04
C LEU A 129 -5.22 -2.65 14.07
N ALA A 130 -4.83 -3.36 15.13
CA ALA A 130 -5.73 -3.73 16.22
C ALA A 130 -6.38 -2.53 16.91
N ARG A 131 -5.71 -1.37 16.89
CA ARG A 131 -6.26 -0.10 17.41
C ARG A 131 -7.53 0.36 16.69
N LEU A 132 -7.78 -0.15 15.48
CA LEU A 132 -9.03 0.12 14.73
C LEU A 132 -10.27 -0.44 15.43
N THR A 133 -10.12 -1.37 16.39
CA THR A 133 -11.25 -1.97 17.12
C THR A 133 -12.04 -0.94 17.91
N ASN A 134 -11.37 0.07 18.49
CA ASN A 134 -11.96 1.04 19.40
C ASN A 134 -11.73 2.49 18.93
N VAL A 135 -11.70 2.72 17.61
CA VAL A 135 -11.40 4.03 17.06
C VAL A 135 -12.66 4.87 16.89
N GLU A 136 -12.57 6.15 17.23
CA GLU A 136 -13.56 7.18 16.90
C GLU A 136 -13.56 7.47 15.39
N ASP A 137 -14.70 7.90 14.87
CA ASP A 137 -14.85 8.25 13.46
C ASP A 137 -13.80 9.29 13.03
N GLY A 138 -13.13 9.00 11.92
CA GLY A 138 -12.12 9.88 11.31
C GLY A 138 -10.65 9.55 11.62
N LEU A 139 -10.34 8.79 12.68
CA LEU A 139 -8.94 8.45 13.02
C LEU A 139 -8.44 7.15 12.36
N GLY A 140 -9.32 6.37 11.76
CA GLY A 140 -8.97 5.07 11.20
C GLY A 140 -7.88 5.12 10.12
N GLU A 141 -7.89 6.13 9.26
CA GLU A 141 -6.89 6.28 8.20
C GLU A 141 -5.49 6.62 8.77
N ALA A 142 -5.43 7.46 9.79
CA ALA A 142 -4.17 7.78 10.46
C ALA A 142 -3.56 6.55 11.16
N ILE A 143 -4.40 5.70 11.77
CA ILE A 143 -3.97 4.45 12.40
C ILE A 143 -3.40 3.48 11.35
N LYS A 144 -4.07 3.31 10.22
CA LYS A 144 -3.59 2.46 9.12
C LYS A 144 -2.26 2.95 8.58
N THR A 145 -2.16 4.25 8.28
CA THR A 145 -0.97 4.93 7.78
C THR A 145 0.22 4.74 8.73
N ASP A 146 0.03 5.02 10.02
CA ASP A 146 1.03 4.83 11.07
C ASP A 146 1.49 3.37 11.20
N SER A 147 0.55 2.43 11.13
CA SER A 147 0.85 1.00 11.26
C SER A 147 1.70 0.48 10.10
N VAL A 148 1.36 0.88 8.88
CA VAL A 148 2.09 0.53 7.66
C VAL A 148 3.49 1.16 7.67
N ALA A 149 3.59 2.45 7.99
CA ALA A 149 4.87 3.15 8.05
C ALA A 149 5.82 2.53 9.09
N LYS A 150 5.33 2.21 10.29
CA LYS A 150 6.11 1.54 11.34
C LYS A 150 6.58 0.15 10.93
N ALA A 151 5.71 -0.65 10.31
CA ALA A 151 6.08 -1.99 9.86
C ALA A 151 7.16 -1.93 8.78
N PHE A 152 7.05 -1.01 7.82
CA PHE A 152 8.05 -0.84 6.78
C PHE A 152 9.39 -0.36 7.33
N LEU A 153 9.41 0.69 8.18
CA LEU A 153 10.65 1.18 8.78
C LEU A 153 11.33 0.11 9.62
N LYS A 154 10.57 -0.72 10.34
CA LYS A 154 11.13 -1.87 11.04
C LYS A 154 11.71 -2.91 10.08
N ALA A 155 11.08 -3.16 8.94
CA ALA A 155 11.58 -4.10 7.95
C ALA A 155 12.92 -3.65 7.35
N VAL A 156 13.06 -2.39 6.96
CA VAL A 156 14.33 -1.86 6.41
C VAL A 156 15.43 -1.78 7.46
N ASP A 157 15.10 -1.58 8.74
CA ASP A 157 16.06 -1.62 9.85
C ASP A 157 16.58 -3.04 10.09
N LEU A 158 15.70 -4.04 10.10
CA LEU A 158 16.09 -5.44 10.26
C LEU A 158 16.88 -5.99 9.06
N TRP A 159 16.55 -5.54 7.85
CA TRP A 159 17.16 -6.03 6.61
C TRP A 159 17.69 -4.89 5.72
N PRO A 160 18.72 -4.17 6.18
CA PRO A 160 19.23 -2.98 5.48
C PRO A 160 19.84 -3.31 4.10
N GLN A 161 20.18 -4.59 3.86
CA GLN A 161 20.68 -5.07 2.59
C GLN A 161 19.57 -5.55 1.62
N ALA A 162 18.33 -5.68 2.07
CA ALA A 162 17.21 -6.02 1.20
C ALA A 162 16.89 -4.87 0.23
N ASN A 163 16.16 -5.17 -0.84
CA ASN A 163 15.61 -4.14 -1.72
C ASN A 163 14.39 -3.49 -1.05
N PRO A 164 14.42 -2.19 -0.70
CA PRO A 164 13.29 -1.54 -0.04
C PRO A 164 11.97 -1.66 -0.81
N SER A 165 12.03 -1.58 -2.14
CA SER A 165 10.86 -1.75 -3.00
C SER A 165 10.24 -3.15 -2.89
N ASP A 166 11.07 -4.19 -2.73
CA ASP A 166 10.59 -5.56 -2.55
C ASP A 166 9.97 -5.74 -1.17
N LEU A 167 10.60 -5.20 -0.11
CA LEU A 167 10.02 -5.20 1.24
C LEU A 167 8.67 -4.49 1.28
N TRP A 168 8.55 -3.37 0.57
CA TRP A 168 7.29 -2.65 0.43
C TRP A 168 6.22 -3.50 -0.25
N TRP A 169 6.56 -4.11 -1.39
CA TRP A 169 5.61 -4.77 -2.27
C TRP A 169 5.28 -6.21 -1.88
N PHE A 170 6.30 -7.00 -1.49
CA PHE A 170 6.12 -8.43 -1.21
C PHE A 170 5.89 -8.74 0.27
N LEU A 171 6.22 -7.81 1.18
CA LEU A 171 6.03 -8.04 2.61
C LEU A 171 4.96 -7.12 3.18
N VAL A 172 5.17 -5.80 3.19
CA VAL A 172 4.29 -4.87 3.90
C VAL A 172 2.92 -4.75 3.25
N TYR A 173 2.88 -4.60 1.92
CA TYR A 173 1.62 -4.59 1.16
C TYR A 173 0.85 -5.89 1.33
N ARG A 174 1.53 -7.04 1.18
CA ARG A 174 0.89 -8.35 1.33
C ARG A 174 0.41 -8.58 2.77
N GLY A 175 1.22 -8.19 3.75
CA GLY A 175 0.82 -8.23 5.15
C GLY A 175 -0.39 -7.35 5.45
N TYR A 176 -0.48 -6.16 4.85
CA TYR A 176 -1.65 -5.30 5.01
C TYR A 176 -2.90 -5.88 4.33
N CYS A 177 -2.76 -6.47 3.15
CA CYS A 177 -3.88 -7.08 2.43
C CYS A 177 -4.32 -8.43 3.02
N ASP A 178 -3.53 -9.03 3.91
CA ASP A 178 -3.90 -10.25 4.61
C ASP A 178 -5.01 -9.97 5.64
N PRO A 179 -6.20 -10.58 5.50
CA PRO A 179 -7.28 -10.47 6.49
C PRO A 179 -6.83 -10.79 7.92
N TYR A 180 -5.88 -11.70 8.08
CA TYR A 180 -5.29 -12.07 9.37
C TYR A 180 -4.63 -10.89 10.10
N SER A 181 -4.19 -9.87 9.39
CA SER A 181 -3.56 -8.66 9.97
C SER A 181 -4.55 -7.66 10.56
N HIS A 182 -5.84 -7.82 10.30
CA HIS A 182 -6.88 -6.88 10.70
C HIS A 182 -7.77 -7.44 11.83
N PRO A 183 -8.46 -6.57 12.60
CA PRO A 183 -9.48 -7.03 13.54
C PRO A 183 -10.54 -7.89 12.83
N ALA A 184 -10.98 -8.96 13.49
CA ALA A 184 -11.88 -9.97 12.90
C ALA A 184 -13.14 -9.38 12.23
N ARG A 185 -13.71 -8.30 12.80
CA ARG A 185 -14.88 -7.61 12.23
C ARG A 185 -14.66 -7.04 10.82
N PHE A 186 -13.40 -6.83 10.43
CA PHE A 186 -13.03 -6.29 9.12
C PHE A 186 -12.53 -7.37 8.15
N ALA A 187 -12.38 -8.62 8.57
CA ALA A 187 -11.75 -9.70 7.80
C ALA A 187 -12.39 -9.96 6.41
N ARG A 188 -13.60 -9.45 6.18
CA ARG A 188 -14.32 -9.59 4.89
C ARG A 188 -14.20 -8.37 3.97
N LEU A 189 -13.47 -7.34 4.37
CA LEU A 189 -13.29 -6.13 3.56
C LEU A 189 -12.23 -6.37 2.47
N ASP A 190 -12.38 -5.66 1.35
CA ASP A 190 -11.33 -5.60 0.34
C ASP A 190 -10.22 -4.63 0.76
N PHE A 191 -9.18 -5.18 1.36
CA PHE A 191 -8.03 -4.41 1.79
C PHE A 191 -7.19 -3.88 0.62
N THR A 192 -7.32 -4.43 -0.59
CA THR A 192 -6.63 -3.94 -1.79
C THR A 192 -7.11 -2.54 -2.16
N GLN A 193 -8.41 -2.27 -2.04
CA GLN A 193 -8.95 -0.92 -2.27
C GLN A 193 -8.52 0.05 -1.18
N SER A 194 -8.54 -0.38 0.08
CA SER A 194 -8.04 0.43 1.21
C SER A 194 -6.55 0.75 1.04
N TRP A 195 -5.75 -0.19 0.56
CA TRP A 195 -4.32 -0.01 0.31
C TRP A 195 -3.99 1.13 -0.65
N LYS A 196 -4.77 1.31 -1.72
CA LYS A 196 -4.51 2.36 -2.72
C LYS A 196 -4.33 3.75 -2.09
N ARG A 197 -5.08 4.04 -1.04
CA ARG A 197 -4.99 5.29 -0.28
C ARG A 197 -3.98 5.21 0.85
N THR A 198 -4.10 4.19 1.69
CA THR A 198 -3.23 3.98 2.86
C THR A 198 -1.76 3.88 2.45
N GLY A 199 -1.45 3.15 1.37
CA GLY A 199 -0.09 3.00 0.86
C GLY A 199 0.55 4.33 0.44
N GLY A 200 -0.19 5.22 -0.24
CA GLY A 200 0.30 6.54 -0.61
C GLY A 200 0.67 7.37 0.64
N TRP A 201 -0.25 7.51 1.58
CA TRP A 201 -0.01 8.26 2.82
C TRP A 201 1.09 7.66 3.70
N ALA A 202 1.19 6.33 3.73
CA ALA A 202 2.26 5.67 4.48
C ALA A 202 3.64 5.96 3.87
N LEU A 203 3.77 6.07 2.55
CA LEU A 203 5.03 6.48 1.92
C LEU A 203 5.43 7.92 2.25
N GLU A 204 4.47 8.85 2.27
CA GLU A 204 4.72 10.22 2.72
C GLU A 204 5.23 10.25 4.17
N GLU A 205 4.58 9.48 5.05
CA GLU A 205 4.97 9.35 6.46
C GLU A 205 6.35 8.69 6.63
N ILE A 206 6.67 7.66 5.85
CA ILE A 206 7.99 7.00 5.83
C ILE A 206 9.08 8.00 5.44
N LEU A 207 8.87 8.75 4.36
CA LEU A 207 9.80 9.77 3.91
C LEU A 207 10.07 10.79 5.02
N VAL A 208 9.01 11.33 5.61
CA VAL A 208 9.12 12.34 6.68
C VAL A 208 9.84 11.76 7.90
N ARG A 209 9.49 10.57 8.37
CA ARG A 209 10.12 9.96 9.56
C ARG A 209 11.59 9.65 9.34
N HIS A 210 11.96 9.17 8.16
CA HIS A 210 13.34 8.79 7.87
C HIS A 210 14.26 10.02 7.76
N TYR A 211 13.81 11.09 7.09
CA TYR A 211 14.68 12.21 6.75
C TYR A 211 14.54 13.45 7.65
N SER A 212 13.41 13.66 8.33
CA SER A 212 13.20 14.89 9.10
C SER A 212 14.20 15.14 10.22
N PRO A 213 14.71 14.13 10.98
CA PRO A 213 15.76 14.38 11.96
C PRO A 213 17.01 14.98 11.32
N PHE A 214 17.49 14.36 10.24
CA PHE A 214 18.66 14.80 9.49
C PHE A 214 18.46 16.21 8.90
N PHE A 215 17.35 16.49 8.26
CA PHE A 215 17.10 17.79 7.64
C PHE A 215 16.98 18.93 8.67
N ARG A 216 16.37 18.68 9.83
CA ARG A 216 16.28 19.70 10.89
C ARG A 216 17.64 20.17 11.38
N GLU A 217 18.62 19.27 11.51
CA GLU A 217 20.00 19.61 11.86
C GLU A 217 20.66 20.51 10.81
N HIS A 218 20.17 20.49 9.57
CA HIS A 218 20.67 21.29 8.45
C HIS A 218 19.78 22.50 8.11
N GLY A 219 18.82 22.85 8.98
CA GLY A 219 17.95 24.02 8.81
C GLY A 219 16.90 23.89 7.70
N VAL A 220 16.54 22.67 7.36
CA VAL A 220 15.46 22.33 6.42
C VAL A 220 14.37 21.55 7.16
N ASN A 221 13.09 21.85 6.88
CA ASN A 221 11.97 21.08 7.37
C ASN A 221 11.30 20.32 6.23
N LEU A 222 10.90 19.11 6.53
CA LEU A 222 10.17 18.20 5.65
C LEU A 222 8.91 17.76 6.39
N PHE A 223 7.71 18.02 5.83
CA PHE A 223 6.47 17.68 6.51
C PHE A 223 5.29 17.47 5.57
N ILE A 224 4.28 16.72 6.05
CA ILE A 224 2.99 16.53 5.39
C ILE A 224 2.07 17.66 5.84
N ALA A 225 1.63 18.51 4.91
CA ALA A 225 0.74 19.62 5.19
C ALA A 225 -0.72 19.17 5.26
N ASN A 226 -1.49 19.74 6.18
CA ASN A 226 -2.95 19.58 6.18
C ASN A 226 -3.59 20.38 5.04
N ALA A 227 -4.88 20.15 4.76
CA ALA A 227 -5.60 20.77 3.65
C ALA A 227 -5.53 22.32 3.65
N ALA A 228 -5.70 22.96 4.82
CA ALA A 228 -5.65 24.41 4.96
C ALA A 228 -4.24 24.96 4.66
N THR A 229 -3.21 24.28 5.15
CA THR A 229 -1.80 24.63 4.90
C THR A 229 -1.47 24.45 3.41
N LYS A 230 -1.92 23.37 2.77
CA LYS A 230 -1.73 23.12 1.33
C LYS A 230 -2.33 24.25 0.48
N GLN A 231 -3.55 24.70 0.80
CA GLN A 231 -4.19 25.84 0.13
C GLN A 231 -3.38 27.13 0.29
N THR A 232 -2.87 27.38 1.49
CA THR A 232 -2.03 28.55 1.76
C THR A 232 -0.72 28.50 0.95
N ILE A 233 -0.06 27.33 0.91
CA ILE A 233 1.17 27.11 0.12
C ILE A 233 0.90 27.38 -1.36
N VAL A 234 -0.15 26.82 -1.95
CA VAL A 234 -0.49 27.04 -3.36
C VAL A 234 -0.68 28.53 -3.69
N ARG A 235 -1.39 29.24 -2.81
CA ARG A 235 -1.58 30.69 -2.96
C ARG A 235 -0.26 31.46 -2.87
N ASP A 236 0.60 31.10 -1.93
CA ASP A 236 1.84 31.81 -1.65
C ASP A 236 2.93 31.56 -2.71
N LEU A 237 2.90 30.38 -3.36
CA LEU A 237 3.79 30.03 -4.48
C LEU A 237 3.51 30.87 -5.74
N LYS A 238 2.30 31.42 -5.91
CA LYS A 238 1.88 32.32 -7.02
C LYS A 238 2.12 31.75 -8.43
N ILE A 239 1.98 30.42 -8.60
CA ILE A 239 2.25 29.70 -9.86
C ILE A 239 0.99 29.61 -10.75
N GLY A 240 -0.15 30.17 -10.29
CA GLY A 240 -1.41 30.17 -11.04
C GLY A 240 -2.23 28.89 -10.86
N GLU A 241 -3.22 28.67 -11.73
CA GLU A 241 -4.26 27.64 -11.59
C GLU A 241 -3.79 26.19 -11.76
N ARG A 242 -2.50 25.95 -12.06
CA ARG A 242 -1.96 24.60 -12.29
C ARG A 242 -1.55 23.86 -11.02
N LEU A 243 -1.62 24.49 -9.86
CA LEU A 243 -1.32 23.87 -8.58
C LEU A 243 -2.60 23.44 -7.87
N GLU A 244 -2.79 22.16 -7.75
CA GLU A 244 -3.89 21.57 -7.00
C GLU A 244 -3.41 21.22 -5.59
N PRO A 245 -4.02 21.76 -4.51
CA PRO A 245 -3.59 21.49 -3.14
C PRO A 245 -3.53 19.98 -2.83
N ASP A 246 -4.45 19.20 -3.37
CA ASP A 246 -4.55 17.76 -3.13
C ASP A 246 -3.40 16.95 -3.73
N LYS A 247 -2.64 17.55 -4.68
CA LYS A 247 -1.48 16.93 -5.32
C LYS A 247 -0.17 17.23 -4.61
N ILE A 248 -0.19 18.03 -3.54
CA ILE A 248 0.98 18.27 -2.69
C ILE A 248 1.13 17.09 -1.74
N ASP A 249 2.17 16.27 -1.92
CA ASP A 249 2.45 15.16 -1.03
C ASP A 249 3.25 15.67 0.20
N VAL A 250 4.51 16.04 0.05
CA VAL A 250 5.37 16.49 1.15
C VAL A 250 6.01 17.85 0.83
N VAL A 251 6.03 18.75 1.80
CA VAL A 251 6.50 20.13 1.65
C VAL A 251 7.92 20.28 2.16
N LEU A 252 8.72 21.07 1.44
CA LEU A 252 10.08 21.46 1.79
C LEU A 252 10.10 22.93 2.19
N THR A 253 10.51 23.21 3.44
CA THR A 253 10.72 24.57 3.92
C THR A 253 12.11 24.73 4.55
N GLY A 254 12.53 25.98 4.71
CA GLY A 254 13.76 26.30 5.42
C GLY A 254 13.77 27.73 5.91
N GLN A 255 14.68 28.05 6.84
CA GLN A 255 14.82 29.39 7.44
C GLN A 255 15.68 30.30 6.55
N HIS A 256 15.11 31.40 6.07
CA HIS A 256 15.83 32.42 5.32
C HIS A 256 15.49 33.83 5.84
N LYS A 257 16.49 34.57 6.27
CA LYS A 257 16.35 35.93 6.82
C LYS A 257 15.28 36.00 7.94
N GLY A 258 15.27 35.03 8.84
CA GLY A 258 14.34 34.96 9.98
C GLY A 258 12.91 34.55 9.64
N LYS A 259 12.65 34.15 8.39
CA LYS A 259 11.31 33.67 7.93
C LYS A 259 11.41 32.26 7.38
N GLU A 260 10.42 31.46 7.67
CA GLU A 260 10.26 30.17 7.01
C GLU A 260 9.79 30.38 5.56
N LYS A 261 10.45 29.72 4.62
CA LYS A 261 10.18 29.80 3.19
C LYS A 261 9.95 28.42 2.61
N VAL A 262 8.88 28.26 1.84
CA VAL A 262 8.66 27.08 0.99
C VAL A 262 9.61 27.19 -0.20
N PHE A 263 10.42 26.16 -0.43
CA PHE A 263 11.32 26.10 -1.58
C PHE A 263 11.06 24.89 -2.48
N GLY A 264 10.13 24.02 -2.10
CA GLY A 264 9.75 22.88 -2.94
C GLY A 264 8.69 21.99 -2.37
N VAL A 265 8.34 20.98 -3.19
CA VAL A 265 7.39 19.92 -2.90
C VAL A 265 7.97 18.61 -3.40
N VAL A 266 7.97 17.56 -2.60
CA VAL A 266 8.38 16.21 -2.99
C VAL A 266 7.16 15.43 -3.44
N HIS A 267 7.18 14.87 -4.65
CA HIS A 267 6.19 13.92 -5.11
C HIS A 267 6.55 12.52 -4.64
N VAL A 268 5.65 11.87 -3.91
CA VAL A 268 5.89 10.57 -3.26
C VAL A 268 5.00 9.50 -3.89
N LYS A 269 5.60 8.48 -4.50
CA LYS A 269 4.85 7.46 -5.24
C LYS A 269 5.39 6.05 -5.01
N ALA A 270 4.50 5.08 -4.84
CA ALA A 270 4.88 3.66 -4.90
C ALA A 270 5.24 3.26 -6.32
N SER A 271 4.44 3.70 -7.27
CA SER A 271 4.57 3.48 -8.71
C SER A 271 4.18 4.75 -9.44
N PHE A 272 4.91 5.09 -10.49
CA PHE A 272 4.67 6.33 -11.25
C PHE A 272 3.62 6.16 -12.36
N ALA A 273 3.15 4.91 -12.62
CA ALA A 273 2.32 4.60 -13.77
C ALA A 273 0.98 5.33 -13.82
N GLU A 274 0.29 5.40 -12.69
CA GLU A 274 -1.13 5.75 -12.68
C GLU A 274 -1.39 7.28 -12.62
N ARG A 275 -0.39 8.08 -12.26
CA ARG A 275 -0.56 9.51 -11.98
C ARG A 275 0.37 10.43 -12.78
N ARG A 276 0.95 9.93 -13.86
CA ARG A 276 1.82 10.73 -14.73
C ARG A 276 1.09 11.98 -15.27
N THR A 277 -0.17 11.86 -15.63
CA THR A 277 -0.98 12.96 -16.14
C THR A 277 -1.29 14.03 -15.10
N ASP A 278 -1.30 13.68 -13.83
CA ASP A 278 -1.62 14.58 -12.73
C ASP A 278 -0.35 15.27 -12.17
N ASP A 279 0.69 14.47 -11.89
CA ASP A 279 1.90 14.96 -11.22
C ASP A 279 2.85 15.74 -12.14
N VAL A 280 2.97 15.35 -13.41
CA VAL A 280 3.88 15.99 -14.37
C VAL A 280 3.57 17.46 -14.60
N PRO A 281 2.31 17.89 -14.87
CA PRO A 281 2.00 19.31 -15.08
C PRO A 281 2.34 20.16 -13.85
N MET A 282 2.05 19.67 -12.65
CA MET A 282 2.33 20.38 -11.41
C MET A 282 3.83 20.48 -11.14
N SER A 283 4.55 19.38 -11.25
CA SER A 283 6.00 19.37 -11.03
C SER A 283 6.71 20.27 -12.04
N HIS A 284 6.33 20.19 -13.33
CA HIS A 284 6.87 21.08 -14.36
C HIS A 284 6.62 22.56 -14.06
N ALA A 285 5.41 22.91 -13.59
CA ALA A 285 5.11 24.28 -13.18
C ALA A 285 6.00 24.75 -12.03
N LEU A 286 6.21 23.92 -11.01
CA LEU A 286 7.11 24.19 -9.89
C LEU A 286 8.56 24.39 -10.37
N VAL A 287 9.08 23.46 -11.15
CA VAL A 287 10.47 23.50 -11.67
C VAL A 287 10.70 24.76 -12.52
N LYS A 288 9.76 25.11 -13.42
CA LYS A 288 9.82 26.30 -14.26
C LYS A 288 9.87 27.60 -13.46
N HIS A 289 9.27 27.64 -12.28
CA HIS A 289 9.32 28.81 -11.38
C HIS A 289 10.46 28.74 -10.35
N GLY A 290 11.42 27.84 -10.52
CA GLY A 290 12.62 27.75 -9.68
C GLY A 290 12.46 26.97 -8.39
N TYR A 291 11.28 26.40 -8.14
CA TYR A 291 11.05 25.54 -6.97
C TYR A 291 11.62 24.14 -7.17
N THR A 292 11.97 23.50 -6.08
CA THR A 292 12.45 22.12 -6.05
C THR A 292 11.27 21.16 -6.06
N SER A 293 11.22 20.27 -7.03
CA SER A 293 10.10 19.31 -7.21
C SER A 293 10.62 17.93 -7.60
N PRO A 294 11.26 17.20 -6.66
CA PRO A 294 11.78 15.86 -6.93
C PRO A 294 10.69 14.80 -6.87
N LEU A 295 10.89 13.72 -7.62
CA LEU A 295 10.14 12.48 -7.50
C LEU A 295 10.87 11.53 -6.54
N TRP A 296 10.21 11.13 -5.47
CA TRP A 296 10.63 10.09 -4.54
C TRP A 296 9.75 8.85 -4.76
N THR A 297 10.34 7.69 -5.07
CA THR A 297 9.52 6.54 -5.48
C THR A 297 10.09 5.20 -5.03
N MET A 298 9.20 4.25 -4.70
CA MET A 298 9.58 2.84 -4.56
C MET A 298 9.82 2.19 -5.92
N ASP A 299 9.41 2.82 -7.02
CA ASP A 299 9.51 2.26 -8.39
C ASP A 299 9.02 0.79 -8.46
N CYS A 300 7.85 0.53 -7.85
CA CYS A 300 7.28 -0.81 -7.77
C CYS A 300 6.58 -1.18 -9.07
N LYS A 301 7.03 -2.26 -9.71
CA LYS A 301 6.29 -2.94 -10.77
C LYS A 301 6.64 -4.40 -10.79
N SER A 302 5.73 -5.23 -10.33
CA SER A 302 5.91 -6.67 -10.41
C SER A 302 5.46 -7.22 -11.75
N MET A 303 6.25 -8.13 -12.29
CA MET A 303 5.94 -8.91 -13.49
C MET A 303 6.14 -10.40 -13.13
N PRO A 304 5.08 -11.12 -12.75
CA PRO A 304 5.17 -12.55 -12.48
C PRO A 304 5.79 -13.29 -13.68
N GLY A 305 6.67 -14.23 -13.41
CA GLY A 305 7.36 -15.02 -14.45
C GLY A 305 8.60 -14.36 -15.08
N SER A 306 9.00 -13.16 -14.63
CA SER A 306 10.27 -12.55 -15.06
C SER A 306 11.20 -12.29 -13.88
N ALA A 307 12.50 -12.45 -14.09
CA ALA A 307 13.52 -12.10 -13.09
C ALA A 307 14.23 -10.79 -13.50
N PRO A 308 14.43 -9.83 -12.59
CA PRO A 308 13.80 -9.76 -11.26
C PRO A 308 12.30 -9.48 -11.36
N VAL A 309 11.51 -10.04 -10.44
CA VAL A 309 10.04 -9.90 -10.45
C VAL A 309 9.60 -8.44 -10.30
N ASN A 310 10.30 -7.65 -9.50
CA ASN A 310 10.06 -6.22 -9.31
C ASN A 310 11.11 -5.40 -10.08
N ARG A 311 10.94 -5.27 -11.39
CA ARG A 311 11.87 -4.53 -12.27
C ARG A 311 11.77 -3.03 -12.15
N GLY A 312 10.71 -2.52 -11.56
CA GLY A 312 10.39 -1.10 -11.61
C GLY A 312 9.77 -0.67 -12.94
N GLU A 313 9.45 0.62 -13.04
CA GLU A 313 8.78 1.22 -14.19
C GLU A 313 9.65 2.20 -14.96
N LEU A 314 10.77 2.61 -14.38
CA LEU A 314 11.67 3.59 -14.98
C LEU A 314 12.45 3.01 -16.18
N GLY A 315 12.54 1.67 -16.29
CA GLY A 315 13.18 1.02 -17.41
C GLY A 315 14.69 1.14 -17.41
N GLU A 316 15.30 0.79 -18.53
CA GLU A 316 16.76 0.83 -18.74
C GLU A 316 17.25 2.28 -18.91
N ALA A 317 18.52 2.53 -18.59
CA ALA A 317 19.14 3.86 -18.71
C ALA A 317 19.33 4.26 -20.17
N ASP A 318 19.69 3.30 -21.03
CA ASP A 318 20.03 3.53 -22.42
C ASP A 318 19.19 2.68 -23.38
N GLY A 319 19.17 3.09 -24.66
CA GLY A 319 18.59 2.34 -25.75
C GLY A 319 17.07 2.50 -25.94
N GLU A 320 16.50 1.64 -26.79
CA GLU A 320 15.06 1.69 -27.18
C GLU A 320 14.12 1.33 -26.03
N ARG A 321 14.61 0.69 -24.97
CA ARG A 321 13.85 0.26 -23.80
C ARG A 321 13.66 1.34 -22.73
N ARG A 322 14.14 2.56 -22.98
CA ARG A 322 13.90 3.69 -22.08
C ARG A 322 12.38 3.96 -21.97
N SER A 323 11.86 3.94 -20.76
CA SER A 323 10.43 4.19 -20.53
C SER A 323 10.08 5.65 -20.79
N ALA A 324 8.81 5.93 -21.16
CA ALA A 324 8.31 7.30 -21.26
C ALA A 324 8.48 8.07 -19.94
N LYS A 325 8.40 7.38 -18.80
CA LYS A 325 8.57 7.94 -17.45
C LYS A 325 10.00 8.43 -17.21
N ARG A 326 10.98 7.65 -17.66
CA ARG A 326 12.39 8.04 -17.62
C ARG A 326 12.64 9.28 -18.48
N LYS A 327 12.06 9.34 -19.69
CA LYS A 327 12.15 10.51 -20.58
C LYS A 327 11.59 11.76 -19.96
N ASP A 328 10.47 11.68 -19.26
CA ASP A 328 9.89 12.84 -18.52
C ASP A 328 10.87 13.43 -17.49
N ILE A 329 11.72 12.59 -16.89
CA ILE A 329 12.69 13.01 -15.89
C ILE A 329 13.98 13.49 -16.55
N GLU A 330 14.60 12.65 -17.39
CA GLU A 330 15.95 12.86 -17.93
C GLU A 330 15.97 13.83 -19.12
N ASP A 331 15.03 13.70 -20.05
CA ASP A 331 15.01 14.47 -21.28
C ASP A 331 14.22 15.78 -21.09
N GLU A 332 12.99 15.69 -20.58
CA GLU A 332 12.10 16.83 -20.43
C GLU A 332 12.38 17.65 -19.16
N GLY A 333 12.89 16.99 -18.09
CA GLY A 333 13.17 17.65 -16.84
C GLY A 333 11.93 18.16 -16.12
N TYR A 334 10.84 17.42 -16.21
CA TYR A 334 9.58 17.76 -15.53
C TYR A 334 9.69 17.67 -14.02
N PHE A 335 10.65 16.92 -13.52
CA PHE A 335 10.99 16.81 -12.10
C PHE A 335 12.40 17.31 -11.81
N SER A 336 12.63 17.78 -10.60
CA SER A 336 13.97 18.14 -10.11
C SER A 336 14.73 16.89 -9.67
N GLY A 337 14.93 15.90 -10.56
CA GLY A 337 15.52 14.59 -10.27
C GLY A 337 14.51 13.57 -9.74
N CYS A 338 14.96 12.31 -9.72
CA CYS A 338 14.18 11.17 -9.23
C CYS A 338 15.04 10.31 -8.29
N PHE A 339 14.46 9.88 -7.20
CA PHE A 339 15.10 9.07 -6.16
C PHE A 339 14.31 7.78 -5.99
N SER A 340 14.85 6.70 -6.61
CA SER A 340 14.25 5.37 -6.58
C SER A 340 14.80 4.56 -5.42
N TYR A 341 13.92 3.91 -4.69
CA TYR A 341 14.24 2.96 -3.61
C TYR A 341 14.12 1.51 -4.08
N ASN A 342 14.19 1.31 -5.39
CA ASN A 342 14.28 -0.03 -6.01
C ASN A 342 15.70 -0.28 -6.50
N LYS A 343 16.39 -1.26 -5.92
CA LYS A 343 17.76 -1.64 -6.32
C LYS A 343 17.86 -2.17 -7.76
N ASN A 344 16.72 -2.54 -8.37
CA ASN A 344 16.65 -2.97 -9.77
C ASN A 344 16.47 -1.79 -10.74
N THR A 345 16.30 -0.56 -10.25
CA THR A 345 16.26 0.63 -11.10
C THR A 345 17.66 0.92 -11.65
N SER A 346 17.78 1.12 -12.96
CA SER A 346 19.02 1.60 -13.58
C SER A 346 19.22 3.08 -13.28
N PRO A 347 20.31 3.51 -12.60
CA PRO A 347 20.56 4.93 -12.37
C PRO A 347 20.91 5.65 -13.69
N SER A 348 20.74 6.98 -13.72
CA SER A 348 21.15 7.79 -14.86
C SER A 348 22.67 7.84 -15.05
N GLY A 349 23.11 7.89 -16.32
CA GLY A 349 24.49 8.13 -16.68
C GLY A 349 24.99 9.51 -16.24
N THR A 350 26.33 9.68 -16.18
CA THR A 350 26.98 10.92 -15.72
C THR A 350 26.77 12.11 -16.66
N THR A 351 26.41 11.85 -17.92
CA THR A 351 26.11 12.88 -18.94
C THR A 351 24.79 13.62 -18.70
N ILE A 352 23.85 12.99 -17.97
CA ILE A 352 22.58 13.61 -17.63
C ILE A 352 22.82 14.72 -16.58
N PRO A 353 22.22 15.91 -16.72
CA PRO A 353 22.30 16.97 -15.72
C PRO A 353 21.85 16.49 -14.34
N VAL A 354 22.53 16.90 -13.28
CA VAL A 354 22.27 16.46 -11.90
C VAL A 354 20.82 16.68 -11.47
N GLU A 355 20.19 17.75 -11.98
CA GLU A 355 18.80 18.11 -11.69
C GLU A 355 17.77 17.22 -12.42
N ARG A 356 18.21 16.35 -13.32
CA ARG A 356 17.35 15.45 -14.10
C ARG A 356 17.72 13.98 -13.93
N ARG A 357 18.63 13.67 -13.00
CA ARG A 357 19.10 12.30 -12.80
C ARG A 357 18.12 11.46 -12.01
N ILE A 358 18.13 10.18 -12.32
CA ILE A 358 17.56 9.11 -11.52
C ILE A 358 18.65 8.53 -10.64
N TYR A 359 18.45 8.59 -9.33
CA TYR A 359 19.34 8.04 -8.30
C TYR A 359 18.71 6.79 -7.71
N VAL A 360 19.55 5.83 -7.32
CA VAL A 360 19.13 4.68 -6.52
C VAL A 360 19.54 4.94 -5.08
N CYS A 361 18.58 4.91 -4.18
CA CYS A 361 18.72 5.18 -2.75
C CYS A 361 18.31 3.95 -1.94
N ASP A 362 18.64 3.97 -0.66
CA ASP A 362 18.19 3.00 0.33
C ASP A 362 17.94 3.68 1.69
N PHE A 363 17.50 2.90 2.69
CA PHE A 363 17.18 3.42 4.02
C PHE A 363 18.31 3.25 5.05
N ARG A 364 19.55 2.94 4.63
CA ARG A 364 20.66 2.69 5.56
C ARG A 364 21.15 3.95 6.25
N ASN A 365 21.13 5.07 5.54
CA ASN A 365 21.63 6.35 6.06
C ASN A 365 20.83 7.50 5.42
N PRO A 366 20.26 8.42 6.21
CA PRO A 366 19.59 9.60 5.68
C PRO A 366 20.54 10.60 5.00
N ASP A 367 21.87 10.51 5.17
CA ASP A 367 22.86 11.27 4.39
C ASP A 367 23.16 10.56 3.05
N ASP A 368 22.20 10.55 2.18
CA ASP A 368 22.24 9.88 0.87
C ASP A 368 22.15 10.87 -0.32
N ALA A 369 21.88 10.35 -1.52
CA ALA A 369 21.73 11.17 -2.72
C ALA A 369 20.52 12.11 -2.64
N PHE A 370 19.42 11.69 -2.02
CA PHE A 370 18.21 12.51 -1.86
C PHE A 370 18.48 13.72 -0.94
N SER A 371 19.00 13.47 0.25
CA SER A 371 19.26 14.54 1.21
C SER A 371 20.32 15.52 0.72
N LYS A 372 21.40 15.04 0.11
CA LYS A 372 22.43 15.87 -0.52
C LYS A 372 21.88 16.76 -1.62
N PHE A 373 20.97 16.20 -2.43
CA PHE A 373 20.27 16.96 -3.47
C PHE A 373 19.41 18.07 -2.86
N ILE A 374 18.57 17.77 -1.89
CA ILE A 374 17.68 18.74 -1.23
C ILE A 374 18.49 19.87 -0.57
N LEU A 375 19.55 19.55 0.17
CA LEU A 375 20.39 20.56 0.82
C LEU A 375 21.08 21.47 -0.19
N ARG A 376 21.57 20.93 -1.32
CA ARG A 376 22.13 21.73 -2.42
C ARG A 376 21.07 22.67 -3.03
N ARG A 377 19.87 22.19 -3.26
CA ARG A 377 18.76 22.99 -3.79
C ARG A 377 18.34 24.09 -2.81
N TRP A 378 18.32 23.79 -1.52
CA TRP A 378 18.06 24.78 -0.48
C TRP A 378 19.15 25.88 -0.46
N LYS A 379 20.42 25.49 -0.56
CA LYS A 379 21.53 26.47 -0.66
C LYS A 379 21.39 27.37 -1.87
N ALA A 380 21.08 26.83 -3.03
CA ALA A 380 20.85 27.60 -4.25
C ALA A 380 19.66 28.57 -4.11
N PHE A 381 18.53 28.11 -3.57
CA PHE A 381 17.33 28.91 -3.35
C PHE A 381 17.57 30.11 -2.43
N ARG A 382 18.40 29.96 -1.38
CA ARG A 382 18.78 31.07 -0.46
C ARG A 382 19.68 32.10 -1.11
N SER A 383 20.43 31.72 -2.12
CA SER A 383 21.39 32.57 -2.82
C SER A 383 20.80 33.38 -3.98
N ALA A 384 19.60 32.96 -4.43
CA ALA A 384 18.81 33.64 -5.45
C ALA A 384 17.94 34.76 -4.84
#